data_850fd57f7f4c1213959d3f5e0c8db87c
#
_entry.id   850fd57f7f4c1213959d3f5e0c8db87c
#
_cell.length_a   1.000
_cell.length_b   1.000
_cell.length_c   1.000
_cell.angle_alpha   90.00
_cell.angle_beta   90.00
_cell.angle_gamma   90.00
#
_symmetry.space_group_name_H-M   'P 1'
#
loop_
_entity.id
_entity.type
_entity.pdbx_description
1 polymer ?
#
loop_
_entity_poly.entity_id
_entity_poly.type
_entity_poly.pdbx_seq_one_letter_code
_entity_poly.pdbx_strand_id
1 'polypeptide(L)'
;MSTSRLAWYSHEICFWHDPGPGSGYVPVGPGIEPLRQFAVDPDLRRAEGLVKASGVMDRFTALTPTPASDEDLLLVHVPEHIERVEAASAAGAGDAGVYAHVNYHSAQAARLAVGACVQAATGVMEGRFDRAYCLVRPPGHHAEPDRAMALCLYNNVAVAARAAQRHGARRVLILDWDVHHGNGIQRTFYEDPDVLYISVHQEGLFPAASGLVLETGAGEGAGSTLNVPLPAGSGHGAYLAVMERIVEQAARAFAPDLILVAAGVDASGHDPMGRMLCTSRTFHTMTSAMCRLADELTGGRIVFAHEGGYSAWYQPMLVLGTASAIAGLPAPQDPFLHALEHLPGQRLQRHQDRVITHLEDHHPLLAGSSPAAGRSGASGVSGVSGRSATADGRPR
;
A
#
# COMPACT_ATOMS: atom_id res chain seq x y z
N MET A 1 -10.35 23.94 18.03
CA MET A 1 -9.78 23.10 16.95
C MET A 1 -10.89 22.85 15.97
N SER A 2 -10.72 23.22 14.69
CA SER A 2 -11.72 22.88 13.65
C SER A 2 -11.80 21.37 13.53
N THR A 3 -13.01 20.82 13.48
CA THR A 3 -13.21 19.38 13.24
C THR A 3 -12.87 19.10 11.78
N SER A 4 -11.99 18.13 11.52
CA SER A 4 -11.63 17.70 10.15
C SER A 4 -12.89 17.24 9.41
N ARG A 5 -13.01 17.65 8.14
CA ARG A 5 -14.08 17.24 7.23
C ARG A 5 -13.68 15.91 6.58
N LEU A 6 -14.41 14.86 6.92
CA LEU A 6 -14.07 13.49 6.51
C LEU A 6 -15.05 12.97 5.47
N ALA A 7 -14.57 12.32 4.42
CA ALA A 7 -15.37 11.69 3.39
C ALA A 7 -15.22 10.16 3.43
N TRP A 8 -16.33 9.45 3.20
CA TRP A 8 -16.35 8.00 3.01
C TRP A 8 -16.99 7.69 1.68
N TYR A 9 -16.24 7.05 0.79
CA TYR A 9 -16.73 6.61 -0.52
C TYR A 9 -16.93 5.10 -0.52
N SER A 10 -18.13 4.66 -0.88
CA SER A 10 -18.45 3.25 -1.13
C SER A 10 -19.60 3.15 -2.12
N HIS A 11 -19.68 2.03 -2.83
CA HIS A 11 -20.78 1.76 -3.75
C HIS A 11 -21.09 0.26 -3.77
N GLU A 12 -22.38 -0.08 -3.76
CA GLU A 12 -22.87 -1.46 -3.72
C GLU A 12 -22.33 -2.32 -4.88
N ILE A 13 -22.22 -1.77 -6.08
CA ILE A 13 -21.70 -2.48 -7.27
C ILE A 13 -20.23 -2.90 -7.09
N CYS A 14 -19.43 -2.18 -6.29
CA CYS A 14 -18.06 -2.61 -5.98
C CYS A 14 -18.04 -4.00 -5.34
N PHE A 15 -19.08 -4.36 -4.60
CA PHE A 15 -19.20 -5.67 -3.96
C PHE A 15 -19.70 -6.79 -4.90
N TRP A 16 -20.12 -6.47 -6.13
CA TRP A 16 -20.62 -7.43 -7.10
C TRP A 16 -19.52 -7.99 -8.02
N HIS A 17 -18.33 -7.43 -7.96
CA HIS A 17 -17.18 -8.02 -8.62
C HIS A 17 -16.88 -9.40 -8.03
N ASP A 18 -16.77 -10.44 -8.87
CA ASP A 18 -16.39 -11.80 -8.47
C ASP A 18 -15.15 -12.21 -9.28
N PRO A 19 -14.00 -12.42 -8.62
CA PRO A 19 -12.78 -12.84 -9.28
C PRO A 19 -12.76 -14.32 -9.66
N GLY A 20 -13.91 -15.01 -9.57
CA GLY A 20 -14.04 -16.42 -9.92
C GLY A 20 -13.36 -17.37 -8.94
N PRO A 21 -13.19 -18.65 -9.32
CA PRO A 21 -12.48 -19.62 -8.50
C PRO A 21 -10.97 -19.40 -8.52
N GLY A 22 -10.31 -19.76 -7.43
CA GLY A 22 -8.86 -19.69 -7.29
C GLY A 22 -8.31 -20.84 -6.45
N SER A 23 -7.03 -20.81 -6.19
CA SER A 23 -6.37 -21.70 -5.23
C SER A 23 -5.22 -20.93 -4.56
N GLY A 24 -5.58 -19.92 -3.76
CA GLY A 24 -4.62 -18.96 -3.19
C GLY A 24 -3.93 -18.16 -4.30
N TYR A 25 -2.61 -18.29 -4.41
CA TYR A 25 -1.78 -17.62 -5.43
C TYR A 25 -1.67 -18.40 -6.75
N VAL A 26 -2.28 -19.58 -6.84
CA VAL A 26 -2.13 -20.47 -8.00
C VAL A 26 -3.45 -20.47 -8.78
N PRO A 27 -3.42 -20.36 -10.11
CA PRO A 27 -4.62 -20.53 -10.91
C PRO A 27 -5.16 -21.96 -10.80
N VAL A 28 -6.45 -22.09 -11.00
CA VAL A 28 -7.07 -23.40 -11.17
C VAL A 28 -6.50 -24.09 -12.39
N GLY A 29 -6.06 -25.33 -12.24
CA GLY A 29 -5.43 -26.10 -13.32
C GLY A 29 -5.39 -27.59 -13.03
N PRO A 30 -4.77 -28.39 -13.90
CA PRO A 30 -4.68 -29.84 -13.71
C PRO A 30 -4.07 -30.20 -12.35
N GLY A 31 -4.78 -31.02 -11.57
CA GLY A 31 -4.33 -31.45 -10.25
C GLY A 31 -4.54 -30.46 -9.12
N ILE A 32 -5.18 -29.32 -9.39
CA ILE A 32 -5.53 -28.29 -8.39
C ILE A 32 -7.05 -28.22 -8.29
N GLU A 33 -7.59 -28.58 -7.13
CA GLU A 33 -9.02 -28.46 -6.85
C GLU A 33 -9.40 -26.97 -6.73
N PRO A 34 -10.44 -26.51 -7.46
CA PRO A 34 -10.90 -25.13 -7.37
C PRO A 34 -11.42 -24.81 -5.97
N LEU A 35 -10.94 -23.72 -5.39
CA LEU A 35 -11.49 -23.10 -4.19
C LEU A 35 -12.23 -21.82 -4.56
N ARG A 36 -13.16 -21.39 -3.71
CA ARG A 36 -13.68 -20.03 -3.77
C ARG A 36 -12.53 -19.06 -3.44
N GLN A 37 -12.37 -18.01 -4.26
CA GLN A 37 -11.36 -16.99 -4.02
C GLN A 37 -11.56 -16.33 -2.66
N PHE A 38 -10.46 -15.97 -1.98
CA PHE A 38 -10.52 -15.24 -0.72
C PHE A 38 -11.05 -13.81 -0.90
N ALA A 39 -10.78 -13.18 -2.05
CA ALA A 39 -11.27 -11.86 -2.40
C ALA A 39 -12.76 -11.88 -2.77
N VAL A 40 -13.64 -12.20 -1.86
CA VAL A 40 -15.08 -12.31 -2.10
C VAL A 40 -15.89 -11.26 -1.33
N ASP A 41 -17.10 -11.04 -1.80
CA ASP A 41 -18.01 -9.99 -1.41
C ASP A 41 -18.30 -9.84 0.10
N PRO A 42 -18.57 -10.86 0.92
CA PRO A 42 -19.08 -10.61 2.27
C PRO A 42 -18.17 -9.74 3.14
N ASP A 43 -16.88 -9.68 2.83
CA ASP A 43 -15.86 -9.15 3.72
C ASP A 43 -15.92 -7.62 3.80
N LEU A 44 -16.00 -6.92 2.68
CA LEU A 44 -16.11 -5.46 2.67
C LEU A 44 -17.49 -4.96 3.12
N ARG A 45 -18.58 -5.69 2.82
CA ARG A 45 -19.90 -5.36 3.38
C ARG A 45 -19.89 -5.48 4.90
N ARG A 46 -19.26 -6.51 5.44
CA ARG A 46 -19.11 -6.70 6.89
C ARG A 46 -18.25 -5.60 7.49
N ALA A 47 -17.19 -5.16 6.79
CA ALA A 47 -16.35 -4.06 7.24
C ALA A 47 -17.14 -2.75 7.32
N GLU A 48 -17.87 -2.38 6.28
CA GLU A 48 -18.73 -1.20 6.26
C GLU A 48 -19.84 -1.31 7.33
N GLY A 49 -20.45 -2.48 7.44
CA GLY A 49 -21.48 -2.78 8.44
C GLY A 49 -20.98 -2.56 9.88
N LEU A 50 -19.74 -2.99 10.18
CA LEU A 50 -19.15 -2.79 11.50
C LEU A 50 -18.81 -1.32 11.77
N VAL A 51 -18.29 -0.59 10.79
CA VAL A 51 -18.03 0.85 10.91
C VAL A 51 -19.33 1.62 11.17
N LYS A 52 -20.44 1.23 10.51
CA LYS A 52 -21.78 1.80 10.77
C LYS A 52 -22.27 1.44 12.17
N ALA A 53 -22.22 0.16 12.55
CA ALA A 53 -22.72 -0.33 13.83
C ALA A 53 -21.95 0.24 15.05
N SER A 54 -20.67 0.58 14.86
CA SER A 54 -19.84 1.19 15.92
C SER A 54 -20.08 2.69 16.12
N GLY A 55 -20.84 3.35 15.24
CA GLY A 55 -21.03 4.80 15.23
C GLY A 55 -19.85 5.61 14.64
N VAL A 56 -18.75 4.95 14.21
CA VAL A 56 -17.60 5.64 13.60
C VAL A 56 -18.01 6.28 12.27
N MET A 57 -18.94 5.66 11.52
CA MET A 57 -19.45 6.21 10.26
C MET A 57 -20.08 7.61 10.41
N ASP A 58 -20.64 7.93 11.57
CA ASP A 58 -21.28 9.24 11.84
C ASP A 58 -20.27 10.41 11.82
N ARG A 59 -18.98 10.11 11.83
CA ARG A 59 -17.89 11.10 11.68
C ARG A 59 -17.58 11.45 10.23
N PHE A 60 -18.10 10.70 9.27
CA PHE A 60 -17.83 10.84 7.86
C PHE A 60 -19.07 11.34 7.11
N THR A 61 -18.84 12.11 6.06
CA THR A 61 -19.81 12.33 5.01
C THR A 61 -19.78 11.14 4.06
N ALA A 62 -20.81 10.30 4.11
CA ALA A 62 -20.95 9.16 3.20
C ALA A 62 -21.33 9.65 1.81
N LEU A 63 -20.58 9.21 0.80
CA LEU A 63 -20.70 9.63 -0.59
C LEU A 63 -20.76 8.42 -1.52
N THR A 64 -21.61 8.53 -2.53
CA THR A 64 -21.70 7.57 -3.62
C THR A 64 -20.82 8.05 -4.78
N PRO A 65 -19.80 7.31 -5.19
CA PRO A 65 -18.96 7.72 -6.31
C PRO A 65 -19.68 7.59 -7.65
N THR A 66 -19.29 8.41 -8.62
CA THR A 66 -19.59 8.20 -10.02
C THR A 66 -18.48 7.39 -10.69
N PRO A 67 -18.78 6.57 -11.71
CA PRO A 67 -17.74 5.84 -12.42
C PRO A 67 -16.70 6.77 -13.06
N ALA A 68 -15.43 6.36 -13.05
CA ALA A 68 -14.38 7.04 -13.80
C ALA A 68 -14.68 7.06 -15.29
N SER A 69 -14.41 8.19 -15.93
CA SER A 69 -14.48 8.35 -17.38
C SER A 69 -13.30 7.67 -18.09
N ASP A 70 -13.38 7.52 -19.40
CA ASP A 70 -12.23 7.08 -20.20
C ASP A 70 -11.07 8.09 -20.09
N GLU A 71 -11.37 9.38 -20.01
CA GLU A 71 -10.37 10.42 -19.81
C GLU A 71 -9.61 10.25 -18.49
N ASP A 72 -10.29 9.85 -17.42
CA ASP A 72 -9.62 9.54 -16.13
C ASP A 72 -8.73 8.31 -16.27
N LEU A 73 -9.23 7.22 -16.85
CA LEU A 73 -8.48 5.98 -17.01
C LEU A 73 -7.23 6.16 -17.89
N LEU A 74 -7.34 6.94 -18.96
CA LEU A 74 -6.25 7.27 -19.88
C LEU A 74 -5.13 8.12 -19.25
N LEU A 75 -5.29 8.60 -18.01
CA LEU A 75 -4.19 9.22 -17.26
C LEU A 75 -3.07 8.23 -16.94
N VAL A 76 -3.39 6.95 -16.90
CA VAL A 76 -2.48 5.87 -16.52
C VAL A 76 -2.51 4.73 -17.53
N HIS A 77 -3.71 4.30 -17.95
CA HIS A 77 -3.88 3.09 -18.75
C HIS A 77 -3.91 3.39 -20.24
N VAL A 78 -3.36 2.47 -21.04
CA VAL A 78 -3.47 2.53 -22.50
C VAL A 78 -4.86 2.10 -22.96
N PRO A 79 -5.35 2.61 -24.12
CA PRO A 79 -6.69 2.29 -24.62
C PRO A 79 -6.95 0.79 -24.74
N GLU A 80 -5.98 0.04 -25.23
CA GLU A 80 -6.09 -1.41 -25.45
C GLU A 80 -6.30 -2.19 -24.15
N HIS A 81 -5.79 -1.66 -23.02
CA HIS A 81 -6.05 -2.25 -21.72
C HIS A 81 -7.49 -2.01 -21.26
N ILE A 82 -7.99 -0.79 -21.45
CA ILE A 82 -9.39 -0.43 -21.11
C ILE A 82 -10.34 -1.30 -21.92
N GLU A 83 -10.15 -1.38 -23.24
CA GLU A 83 -10.95 -2.21 -24.13
C GLU A 83 -10.96 -3.68 -23.73
N ARG A 84 -9.82 -4.22 -23.31
CA ARG A 84 -9.67 -5.62 -22.86
C ARG A 84 -10.50 -5.91 -21.60
N VAL A 85 -10.43 -5.04 -20.60
CA VAL A 85 -11.19 -5.17 -19.35
C VAL A 85 -12.69 -5.09 -19.63
N GLU A 86 -13.12 -4.11 -20.44
CA GLU A 86 -14.54 -3.93 -20.82
C GLU A 86 -15.07 -5.14 -21.60
N ALA A 87 -14.32 -5.62 -22.60
CA ALA A 87 -14.72 -6.76 -23.41
C ALA A 87 -14.82 -8.05 -22.60
N ALA A 88 -13.84 -8.32 -21.72
CA ALA A 88 -13.85 -9.49 -20.86
C ALA A 88 -15.03 -9.45 -19.87
N SER A 89 -15.32 -8.29 -19.29
CA SER A 89 -16.46 -8.10 -18.38
C SER A 89 -17.79 -8.25 -19.11
N ALA A 90 -17.94 -7.67 -20.30
CA ALA A 90 -19.14 -7.78 -21.12
C ALA A 90 -19.43 -9.22 -21.57
N ALA A 91 -18.42 -10.06 -21.72
CA ALA A 91 -18.55 -11.49 -21.97
C ALA A 91 -19.06 -12.27 -20.74
N GLY A 92 -19.09 -11.65 -19.57
CA GLY A 92 -19.62 -12.21 -18.32
C GLY A 92 -18.65 -13.10 -17.55
N ALA A 93 -17.52 -13.48 -18.12
CA ALA A 93 -16.44 -14.23 -17.48
C ALA A 93 -15.17 -14.15 -18.34
N GLY A 94 -14.00 -14.28 -17.69
CA GLY A 94 -12.70 -14.31 -18.36
C GLY A 94 -11.58 -13.83 -17.45
N ASP A 95 -10.40 -13.69 -18.03
CA ASP A 95 -9.23 -13.09 -17.39
C ASP A 95 -8.80 -11.86 -18.21
N ALA A 96 -8.86 -10.69 -17.61
CA ALA A 96 -8.47 -9.43 -18.26
C ALA A 96 -6.95 -9.21 -18.32
N GLY A 97 -6.15 -10.14 -17.76
CA GLY A 97 -4.70 -10.00 -17.70
C GLY A 97 -3.99 -11.22 -17.10
N VAL A 98 -3.40 -11.07 -15.95
CA VAL A 98 -2.69 -12.12 -15.22
C VAL A 98 -3.36 -12.33 -13.86
N TYR A 99 -4.14 -13.41 -13.72
CA TYR A 99 -4.96 -13.69 -12.52
C TYR A 99 -5.96 -12.55 -12.20
N ALA A 100 -6.47 -11.90 -13.20
CA ALA A 100 -7.40 -10.78 -13.11
C ALA A 100 -8.77 -11.20 -13.67
N HIS A 101 -9.36 -12.23 -13.04
CA HIS A 101 -10.66 -12.74 -13.46
C HIS A 101 -11.76 -11.72 -13.28
N VAL A 102 -12.72 -11.74 -14.19
CA VAL A 102 -13.85 -10.82 -14.24
C VAL A 102 -15.17 -11.53 -14.34
N ASN A 103 -16.22 -10.88 -13.84
CA ASN A 103 -17.62 -11.20 -14.12
C ASN A 103 -18.28 -10.03 -14.84
N TYR A 104 -19.58 -10.15 -15.12
CA TYR A 104 -20.36 -9.16 -15.85
C TYR A 104 -20.33 -7.74 -15.23
N HIS A 105 -20.14 -7.63 -13.91
CA HIS A 105 -20.15 -6.35 -13.20
C HIS A 105 -18.75 -5.77 -12.96
N SER A 106 -17.71 -6.48 -13.33
CA SER A 106 -16.33 -6.15 -12.93
C SER A 106 -15.83 -4.83 -13.50
N ALA A 107 -16.10 -4.54 -14.78
CA ALA A 107 -15.68 -3.28 -15.38
C ALA A 107 -16.39 -2.08 -14.72
N GLN A 108 -17.69 -2.19 -14.45
CA GLN A 108 -18.45 -1.15 -13.77
C GLN A 108 -17.93 -0.94 -12.33
N ALA A 109 -17.68 -2.02 -11.60
CA ALA A 109 -17.12 -1.97 -10.26
C ALA A 109 -15.73 -1.29 -10.26
N ALA A 110 -14.86 -1.65 -11.21
CA ALA A 110 -13.53 -1.08 -11.34
C ALA A 110 -13.58 0.43 -11.67
N ARG A 111 -14.47 0.85 -12.57
CA ARG A 111 -14.67 2.28 -12.84
C ARG A 111 -15.19 3.05 -11.62
N LEU A 112 -16.08 2.45 -10.83
CA LEU A 112 -16.55 3.05 -9.58
C LEU A 112 -15.43 3.14 -8.53
N ALA A 113 -14.55 2.13 -8.45
CA ALA A 113 -13.41 2.14 -7.54
C ALA A 113 -12.42 3.27 -7.90
N VAL A 114 -12.06 3.40 -9.17
CA VAL A 114 -11.24 4.51 -9.66
C VAL A 114 -11.95 5.85 -9.42
N GLY A 115 -13.24 5.95 -9.78
CA GLY A 115 -14.02 7.18 -9.63
C GLY A 115 -14.10 7.65 -8.18
N ALA A 116 -14.24 6.73 -7.21
CA ALA A 116 -14.18 7.05 -5.78
C ALA A 116 -12.85 7.68 -5.40
N CYS A 117 -11.72 7.07 -5.82
CA CYS A 117 -10.38 7.55 -5.50
C CYS A 117 -10.07 8.89 -6.18
N VAL A 118 -10.48 9.08 -7.43
CA VAL A 118 -10.35 10.36 -8.16
C VAL A 118 -11.14 11.46 -7.45
N GLN A 119 -12.43 11.21 -7.14
CA GLN A 119 -13.28 12.20 -6.48
C GLN A 119 -12.81 12.51 -5.05
N ALA A 120 -12.24 11.54 -4.35
CA ALA A 120 -11.63 11.75 -3.05
C ALA A 120 -10.37 12.64 -3.17
N ALA A 121 -9.46 12.31 -4.07
CA ALA A 121 -8.21 13.05 -4.27
C ALA A 121 -8.46 14.48 -4.74
N THR A 122 -9.32 14.68 -5.74
CA THR A 122 -9.70 16.02 -6.20
C THR A 122 -10.47 16.79 -5.13
N GLY A 123 -11.33 16.11 -4.36
CA GLY A 123 -12.10 16.72 -3.28
C GLY A 123 -11.24 17.27 -2.14
N VAL A 124 -10.13 16.58 -1.77
CA VAL A 124 -9.19 17.10 -0.77
C VAL A 124 -8.32 18.22 -1.36
N MET A 125 -7.96 18.17 -2.64
CA MET A 125 -7.24 19.25 -3.32
C MET A 125 -8.07 20.54 -3.42
N GLU A 126 -9.36 20.41 -3.72
CA GLU A 126 -10.32 21.53 -3.76
C GLU A 126 -10.73 22.03 -2.36
N GLY A 127 -10.28 21.38 -1.30
CA GLY A 127 -10.63 21.71 0.07
C GLY A 127 -12.09 21.43 0.43
N ARG A 128 -12.77 20.52 -0.27
CA ARG A 128 -14.11 20.02 0.12
C ARG A 128 -14.04 19.14 1.37
N PHE A 129 -12.97 18.36 1.45
CA PHE A 129 -12.65 17.48 2.58
C PHE A 129 -11.18 17.66 2.97
N ASP A 130 -10.84 17.26 4.17
CA ASP A 130 -9.46 17.22 4.63
C ASP A 130 -8.90 15.80 4.45
N ARG A 131 -9.74 14.78 4.69
CA ARG A 131 -9.36 13.37 4.59
C ARG A 131 -10.49 12.56 3.97
N ALA A 132 -10.13 11.48 3.26
CA ALA A 132 -11.12 10.55 2.70
C ALA A 132 -10.68 9.10 2.87
N TYR A 133 -11.67 8.21 3.02
CA TYR A 133 -11.51 6.77 2.90
C TYR A 133 -12.39 6.25 1.77
N CYS A 134 -11.80 5.49 0.84
CA CYS A 134 -12.49 4.85 -0.27
C CYS A 134 -12.54 3.34 0.02
N LEU A 135 -13.70 2.85 0.48
CA LEU A 135 -13.95 1.43 0.65
C LEU A 135 -14.41 0.87 -0.69
N VAL A 136 -13.46 0.50 -1.52
CA VAL A 136 -13.68 0.12 -2.93
C VAL A 136 -13.17 -1.28 -3.23
N ARG A 137 -13.67 -1.84 -4.33
CA ARG A 137 -13.31 -3.10 -4.92
C ARG A 137 -13.71 -3.09 -6.41
N PRO A 138 -12.88 -3.68 -7.32
CA PRO A 138 -11.62 -4.37 -7.10
C PRO A 138 -10.50 -3.47 -6.57
N PRO A 139 -9.42 -4.07 -5.99
CA PRO A 139 -8.19 -3.35 -5.67
C PRO A 139 -7.50 -2.86 -6.94
N GLY A 140 -6.42 -2.06 -6.80
CA GLY A 140 -5.81 -1.41 -7.95
C GLY A 140 -4.30 -1.49 -8.05
N HIS A 141 -3.56 -1.66 -6.97
CA HIS A 141 -2.13 -1.41 -6.90
C HIS A 141 -1.25 -2.32 -7.79
N HIS A 142 -1.76 -3.50 -8.21
CA HIS A 142 -1.07 -4.38 -9.16
C HIS A 142 -1.35 -4.07 -10.63
N ALA A 143 -2.42 -3.32 -10.96
CA ALA A 143 -2.74 -3.00 -12.34
C ALA A 143 -1.67 -2.10 -12.95
N GLU A 144 -1.00 -2.60 -13.98
CA GLU A 144 0.01 -1.86 -14.73
C GLU A 144 -0.63 -1.02 -15.84
N PRO A 145 0.07 -0.08 -16.46
CA PRO A 145 -0.52 0.77 -17.50
C PRO A 145 -1.16 0.00 -18.66
N ASP A 146 -0.64 -1.17 -18.99
CA ASP A 146 -1.04 -1.96 -20.16
C ASP A 146 -1.70 -3.32 -19.82
N ARG A 147 -1.86 -3.68 -18.53
CA ARG A 147 -2.47 -4.96 -18.14
C ARG A 147 -3.03 -4.98 -16.73
N ALA A 148 -4.12 -5.72 -16.56
CA ALA A 148 -4.65 -6.13 -15.27
C ALA A 148 -3.79 -7.24 -14.65
N MET A 149 -3.70 -7.26 -13.31
CA MET A 149 -2.92 -8.27 -12.60
C MET A 149 -3.46 -8.48 -11.18
N ALA A 150 -3.47 -9.74 -10.72
CA ALA A 150 -3.72 -10.12 -9.34
C ALA A 150 -4.96 -9.46 -8.72
N LEU A 151 -6.13 -9.66 -9.31
CA LEU A 151 -7.41 -9.07 -8.91
C LEU A 151 -7.57 -7.59 -9.25
N CYS A 152 -6.49 -6.87 -9.59
CA CYS A 152 -6.52 -5.45 -9.92
C CYS A 152 -6.82 -5.26 -11.42
N LEU A 153 -7.87 -4.51 -11.73
CA LEU A 153 -8.27 -4.24 -13.11
C LEU A 153 -7.75 -2.89 -13.61
N TYR A 154 -7.97 -1.82 -12.86
CA TYR A 154 -7.40 -0.50 -13.06
C TYR A 154 -6.68 -0.03 -11.80
N ASN A 155 -5.69 0.82 -11.94
CA ASN A 155 -4.91 1.31 -10.80
C ASN A 155 -5.58 2.52 -10.13
N ASN A 156 -6.38 2.23 -9.11
CA ASN A 156 -7.18 3.22 -8.39
C ASN A 156 -6.35 4.40 -7.89
N VAL A 157 -5.23 4.11 -7.22
CA VAL A 157 -4.36 5.10 -6.59
C VAL A 157 -3.54 5.87 -7.61
N ALA A 158 -3.03 5.20 -8.66
CA ALA A 158 -2.24 5.86 -9.69
C ALA A 158 -3.08 6.85 -10.51
N VAL A 159 -4.31 6.46 -10.88
CA VAL A 159 -5.24 7.38 -11.58
C VAL A 159 -5.60 8.56 -10.68
N ALA A 160 -5.87 8.31 -9.40
CA ALA A 160 -6.15 9.38 -8.43
C ALA A 160 -4.96 10.35 -8.26
N ALA A 161 -3.72 9.85 -8.26
CA ALA A 161 -2.52 10.68 -8.20
C ALA A 161 -2.42 11.60 -9.42
N ARG A 162 -2.59 11.06 -10.62
CA ARG A 162 -2.60 11.86 -11.87
C ARG A 162 -3.73 12.87 -11.91
N ALA A 163 -4.93 12.48 -11.47
CA ALA A 163 -6.05 13.42 -11.37
C ALA A 163 -5.76 14.56 -10.38
N ALA A 164 -5.18 14.25 -9.22
CA ALA A 164 -4.77 15.27 -8.26
C ALA A 164 -3.70 16.22 -8.81
N GLN A 165 -2.74 15.72 -9.61
CA GLN A 165 -1.74 16.55 -10.29
C GLN A 165 -2.40 17.55 -11.25
N ARG A 166 -3.43 17.12 -12.00
CA ARG A 166 -4.25 18.05 -12.84
C ARG A 166 -5.01 19.10 -12.02
N HIS A 167 -5.25 18.82 -10.73
CA HIS A 167 -5.90 19.74 -9.79
C HIS A 167 -4.92 20.48 -8.87
N GLY A 168 -3.64 20.55 -9.25
CA GLY A 168 -2.65 21.41 -8.61
C GLY A 168 -1.74 20.74 -7.56
N ALA A 169 -1.86 19.44 -7.32
CA ALA A 169 -0.87 18.70 -6.54
C ALA A 169 0.39 18.50 -7.41
N ARG A 170 1.45 19.25 -7.15
CA ARG A 170 2.70 19.04 -7.89
C ARG A 170 3.39 17.77 -7.47
N ARG A 171 3.54 17.54 -6.16
CA ARG A 171 4.20 16.36 -5.59
C ARG A 171 3.21 15.50 -4.82
N VAL A 172 3.16 14.21 -5.17
CA VAL A 172 2.27 13.24 -4.54
C VAL A 172 3.09 12.14 -3.85
N LEU A 173 2.88 11.93 -2.56
CA LEU A 173 3.38 10.75 -1.86
C LEU A 173 2.33 9.64 -1.95
N ILE A 174 2.73 8.47 -2.46
CA ILE A 174 1.94 7.25 -2.38
C ILE A 174 2.63 6.29 -1.40
N LEU A 175 1.97 6.02 -0.28
CA LEU A 175 2.38 4.98 0.65
C LEU A 175 1.50 3.75 0.43
N ASP A 176 2.12 2.62 0.15
CA ASP A 176 1.47 1.33 -0.02
C ASP A 176 1.90 0.41 1.14
N TRP A 177 0.96 -0.03 1.95
CA TRP A 177 1.21 -0.97 3.04
C TRP A 177 0.40 -2.27 2.91
N ASP A 178 -0.17 -2.52 1.72
CA ASP A 178 -0.65 -3.84 1.36
C ASP A 178 0.48 -4.87 1.55
N VAL A 179 0.16 -6.10 1.91
CA VAL A 179 1.19 -7.13 2.14
C VAL A 179 1.92 -7.50 0.86
N HIS A 180 1.31 -7.24 -0.29
CA HIS A 180 1.88 -7.47 -1.61
C HIS A 180 2.56 -6.20 -2.14
N HIS A 181 3.59 -6.36 -2.94
CA HIS A 181 4.22 -5.22 -3.60
C HIS A 181 3.33 -4.65 -4.71
N GLY A 182 3.03 -3.36 -4.67
CA GLY A 182 2.22 -2.66 -5.68
C GLY A 182 3.01 -2.38 -6.97
N ASN A 183 3.36 -3.43 -7.71
CA ASN A 183 4.14 -3.34 -8.94
C ASN A 183 3.53 -2.42 -10.00
N GLY A 184 2.20 -2.30 -10.04
CA GLY A 184 1.50 -1.42 -10.96
C GLY A 184 1.73 0.06 -10.64
N ILE A 185 1.69 0.44 -9.36
CA ILE A 185 2.04 1.81 -8.93
C ILE A 185 3.51 2.08 -9.23
N GLN A 186 4.41 1.18 -8.82
CA GLN A 186 5.85 1.32 -9.08
C GLN A 186 6.13 1.52 -10.57
N ARG A 187 5.58 0.67 -11.44
CA ARG A 187 5.80 0.77 -12.88
C ARG A 187 5.28 2.09 -13.47
N THR A 188 4.14 2.58 -12.97
CA THR A 188 3.53 3.82 -13.45
C THR A 188 4.39 5.04 -13.17
N PHE A 189 5.09 5.07 -12.02
CA PHE A 189 5.82 6.25 -11.54
C PHE A 189 7.34 6.06 -11.46
N TYR A 190 7.88 4.99 -12.03
CA TYR A 190 9.30 4.62 -11.85
C TYR A 190 10.30 5.65 -12.34
N GLU A 191 9.91 6.47 -13.33
CA GLU A 191 10.73 7.55 -13.89
C GLU A 191 10.20 8.95 -13.55
N ASP A 192 9.24 9.05 -12.63
CA ASP A 192 8.56 10.29 -12.28
C ASP A 192 9.11 10.89 -10.96
N PRO A 193 9.82 12.04 -11.00
CA PRO A 193 10.35 12.69 -9.81
C PRO A 193 9.29 13.38 -8.94
N ASP A 194 8.10 13.61 -9.47
CA ASP A 194 7.00 14.30 -8.77
C ASP A 194 6.08 13.33 -8.00
N VAL A 195 6.34 12.01 -8.08
CA VAL A 195 5.61 11.00 -7.29
C VAL A 195 6.61 10.15 -6.51
N LEU A 196 6.59 10.29 -5.18
CA LEU A 196 7.31 9.38 -4.29
C LEU A 196 6.45 8.17 -3.98
N TYR A 197 6.87 6.99 -4.41
CA TYR A 197 6.25 5.72 -4.08
C TYR A 197 7.02 4.99 -2.98
N ILE A 198 6.36 4.70 -1.86
CA ILE A 198 6.91 3.89 -0.76
C ILE A 198 6.04 2.65 -0.61
N SER A 199 6.64 1.45 -0.71
CA SER A 199 5.94 0.18 -0.51
C SER A 199 6.51 -0.59 0.68
N VAL A 200 5.65 -0.96 1.63
CA VAL A 200 5.99 -1.78 2.80
C VAL A 200 5.28 -3.12 2.66
N HIS A 201 5.97 -4.12 2.17
CA HIS A 201 5.39 -5.40 1.78
C HIS A 201 6.18 -6.59 2.33
N GLN A 202 5.62 -7.79 2.23
CA GLN A 202 6.32 -9.02 2.58
C GLN A 202 7.33 -9.39 1.49
N GLU A 203 8.58 -9.58 1.88
CA GLU A 203 9.67 -10.01 1.00
C GLU A 203 9.30 -11.27 0.20
N GLY A 204 9.46 -11.21 -1.13
CA GLY A 204 9.34 -12.34 -2.04
C GLY A 204 7.96 -13.00 -2.12
N LEU A 205 6.89 -12.33 -1.66
CA LEU A 205 5.55 -12.89 -1.67
C LEU A 205 4.90 -12.83 -3.06
N PHE A 206 4.53 -11.64 -3.50
CA PHE A 206 3.92 -11.42 -4.82
C PHE A 206 4.03 -9.95 -5.24
N PRO A 207 4.37 -9.67 -6.50
CA PRO A 207 5.03 -10.59 -7.44
C PRO A 207 6.43 -10.96 -6.95
N ALA A 208 6.82 -12.23 -7.06
CA ALA A 208 8.01 -12.77 -6.38
C ALA A 208 9.36 -12.11 -6.76
N ALA A 209 9.46 -11.49 -7.92
CA ALA A 209 10.68 -10.84 -8.41
C ALA A 209 10.52 -9.31 -8.50
N SER A 210 9.75 -8.71 -7.62
CA SER A 210 9.38 -7.28 -7.64
C SER A 210 9.45 -6.69 -6.22
N GLY A 211 9.66 -5.38 -6.11
CA GLY A 211 9.76 -4.71 -4.81
C GLY A 211 11.11 -4.91 -4.11
N LEU A 212 12.18 -5.04 -4.88
CA LEU A 212 13.51 -5.20 -4.32
C LEU A 212 14.03 -3.87 -3.75
N VAL A 213 14.82 -3.94 -2.69
CA VAL A 213 15.48 -2.77 -2.06
C VAL A 213 16.25 -1.92 -3.07
N LEU A 214 16.80 -2.54 -4.12
CA LEU A 214 17.60 -1.86 -5.15
C LEU A 214 16.75 -1.19 -6.24
N GLU A 215 15.45 -1.39 -6.28
CA GLU A 215 14.54 -0.72 -7.21
C GLU A 215 14.18 0.65 -6.64
N THR A 216 14.96 1.67 -6.99
CA THR A 216 14.87 3.01 -6.41
C THR A 216 14.37 4.09 -7.38
N GLY A 217 13.81 3.68 -8.53
CA GLY A 217 13.45 4.59 -9.64
C GLY A 217 14.52 4.66 -10.71
N ALA A 218 14.19 5.27 -11.84
CA ALA A 218 15.10 5.44 -12.98
C ALA A 218 14.93 6.83 -13.60
N GLY A 219 15.90 7.23 -14.47
CA GLY A 219 15.85 8.51 -15.15
C GLY A 219 15.70 9.68 -14.18
N GLU A 220 14.73 10.56 -14.43
CA GLU A 220 14.43 11.71 -13.55
C GLU A 220 13.83 11.27 -12.21
N GLY A 221 13.16 10.12 -12.17
CA GLY A 221 12.60 9.51 -10.96
C GLY A 221 13.60 8.71 -10.11
N ALA A 222 14.90 8.78 -10.38
CA ALA A 222 15.89 8.08 -9.57
C ALA A 222 15.85 8.58 -8.10
N GLY A 223 15.57 7.66 -7.16
CA GLY A 223 15.34 7.96 -5.75
C GLY A 223 13.88 8.22 -5.38
N SER A 224 12.93 8.19 -6.32
CA SER A 224 11.50 8.38 -6.04
C SER A 224 10.72 7.08 -5.77
N THR A 225 11.38 5.93 -5.81
CA THR A 225 10.82 4.63 -5.39
C THR A 225 11.57 4.11 -4.18
N LEU A 226 10.83 3.71 -3.13
CA LEU A 226 11.41 3.20 -1.88
C LEU A 226 10.68 1.93 -1.46
N ASN A 227 11.31 0.77 -1.66
CA ASN A 227 10.78 -0.54 -1.31
C ASN A 227 11.32 -0.99 0.05
N VAL A 228 10.42 -1.40 0.94
CA VAL A 228 10.71 -1.94 2.27
C VAL A 228 10.22 -3.39 2.34
N PRO A 229 10.97 -4.36 1.78
CA PRO A 229 10.60 -5.77 1.82
C PRO A 229 10.87 -6.34 3.22
N LEU A 230 9.83 -6.43 4.04
CA LEU A 230 9.93 -6.98 5.38
C LEU A 230 9.87 -8.51 5.36
N PRO A 231 10.70 -9.20 6.15
CA PRO A 231 10.62 -10.65 6.31
C PRO A 231 9.25 -11.11 6.85
N ALA A 232 8.81 -12.28 6.42
CA ALA A 232 7.60 -12.92 6.96
C ALA A 232 7.64 -13.01 8.50
N GLY A 233 6.50 -12.84 9.15
CA GLY A 233 6.40 -12.77 10.61
C GLY A 233 6.66 -11.39 11.20
N SER A 234 6.81 -10.36 10.38
CA SER A 234 6.91 -8.97 10.83
C SER A 234 5.55 -8.47 11.33
N GLY A 235 5.54 -7.87 12.51
CA GLY A 235 4.33 -7.34 13.16
C GLY A 235 4.49 -5.88 13.57
N HIS A 236 3.73 -5.49 14.58
CA HIS A 236 3.58 -4.10 15.03
C HIS A 236 4.92 -3.33 15.14
N GLY A 237 5.91 -3.87 15.82
CA GLY A 237 7.19 -3.18 16.07
C GLY A 237 7.99 -2.92 14.78
N ALA A 238 7.97 -3.84 13.82
CA ALA A 238 8.64 -3.65 12.54
C ALA A 238 7.96 -2.57 11.70
N TYR A 239 6.63 -2.64 11.58
CA TYR A 239 5.86 -1.64 10.83
C TYR A 239 5.99 -0.24 11.43
N LEU A 240 5.95 -0.10 12.76
CA LEU A 240 6.14 1.22 13.38
C LEU A 240 7.56 1.75 13.20
N ALA A 241 8.58 0.89 13.26
CA ALA A 241 9.95 1.31 12.97
C ALA A 241 10.09 1.79 11.51
N VAL A 242 9.44 1.13 10.55
CA VAL A 242 9.39 1.60 9.15
C VAL A 242 8.68 2.96 9.06
N MET A 243 7.54 3.13 9.74
CA MET A 243 6.83 4.42 9.73
C MET A 243 7.72 5.55 10.23
N GLU A 244 8.36 5.37 11.38
CA GLU A 244 9.16 6.40 12.04
C GLU A 244 10.48 6.69 11.29
N ARG A 245 11.19 5.64 10.88
CA ARG A 245 12.57 5.77 10.39
C ARG A 245 12.66 5.93 8.88
N ILE A 246 11.67 5.44 8.13
CA ILE A 246 11.67 5.46 6.66
C ILE A 246 10.58 6.42 6.15
N VAL A 247 9.30 6.12 6.42
CA VAL A 247 8.18 6.83 5.80
C VAL A 247 8.15 8.30 6.19
N GLU A 248 8.22 8.61 7.48
CA GLU A 248 8.18 10.00 7.95
C GLU A 248 9.40 10.80 7.48
N GLN A 249 10.60 10.20 7.46
CA GLN A 249 11.81 10.88 6.98
C GLN A 249 11.74 11.14 5.47
N ALA A 250 11.35 10.14 4.68
CA ALA A 250 11.20 10.28 3.24
C ALA A 250 10.12 11.31 2.88
N ALA A 251 8.97 11.29 3.56
CA ALA A 251 7.90 12.25 3.34
C ALA A 251 8.32 13.69 3.61
N ARG A 252 9.05 13.94 4.72
CA ARG A 252 9.58 15.29 5.04
C ARG A 252 10.60 15.75 4.01
N ALA A 253 11.49 14.86 3.56
CA ALA A 253 12.47 15.18 2.52
C ALA A 253 11.81 15.47 1.17
N PHE A 254 10.77 14.72 0.81
CA PHE A 254 10.02 14.89 -0.43
C PHE A 254 9.07 16.09 -0.40
N ALA A 255 8.49 16.42 0.76
CA ALA A 255 7.54 17.52 0.97
C ALA A 255 6.35 17.50 -0.01
N PRO A 256 5.44 16.52 0.10
CA PRO A 256 4.30 16.34 -0.81
C PRO A 256 3.23 17.42 -0.64
N ASP A 257 2.42 17.62 -1.67
CA ASP A 257 1.20 18.43 -1.64
C ASP A 257 -0.03 17.60 -1.27
N LEU A 258 0.03 16.27 -1.52
CA LEU A 258 -1.01 15.27 -1.24
C LEU A 258 -0.38 13.95 -0.82
N ILE A 259 -1.02 13.27 0.12
CA ILE A 259 -0.68 11.89 0.48
C ILE A 259 -1.82 10.96 0.03
N LEU A 260 -1.47 9.91 -0.70
CA LEU A 260 -2.36 8.79 -1.03
C LEU A 260 -1.84 7.54 -0.33
N VAL A 261 -2.75 6.74 0.20
CA VAL A 261 -2.40 5.49 0.86
C VAL A 261 -3.12 4.34 0.17
N ALA A 262 -2.38 3.41 -0.42
CA ALA A 262 -2.87 2.09 -0.81
C ALA A 262 -3.01 1.27 0.48
N ALA A 263 -4.24 1.23 1.00
CA ALA A 263 -4.55 0.85 2.37
C ALA A 263 -5.06 -0.60 2.46
N GLY A 264 -4.29 -1.56 1.93
CA GLY A 264 -4.52 -2.97 2.18
C GLY A 264 -4.44 -3.32 3.67
N VAL A 265 -5.18 -4.31 4.11
CA VAL A 265 -5.16 -4.78 5.50
C VAL A 265 -4.75 -6.27 5.62
N ASP A 266 -4.23 -6.82 4.55
CA ASP A 266 -3.78 -8.21 4.43
C ASP A 266 -2.40 -8.50 5.04
N ALA A 267 -1.66 -7.48 5.48
CA ALA A 267 -0.52 -7.67 6.36
C ALA A 267 -0.92 -8.14 7.77
N SER A 268 -2.19 -8.45 8.01
CA SER A 268 -2.68 -8.88 9.31
C SER A 268 -2.29 -10.32 9.65
N GLY A 269 -2.15 -10.62 10.96
CA GLY A 269 -1.76 -11.95 11.42
C GLY A 269 -2.82 -13.04 11.22
N HIS A 270 -4.00 -12.67 10.77
CA HIS A 270 -5.11 -13.59 10.48
C HIS A 270 -5.50 -13.60 9.01
N ASP A 271 -4.67 -13.04 8.14
CA ASP A 271 -4.94 -13.02 6.70
C ASP A 271 -4.43 -14.30 6.02
N PRO A 272 -5.22 -14.92 5.14
CA PRO A 272 -4.79 -16.13 4.43
C PRO A 272 -3.76 -15.86 3.32
N MET A 273 -3.67 -14.62 2.83
CA MET A 273 -2.83 -14.26 1.67
C MET A 273 -1.47 -13.69 2.06
N GLY A 274 -1.26 -13.32 3.34
CA GLY A 274 0.00 -12.84 3.89
C GLY A 274 0.58 -13.76 4.97
N ARG A 275 1.79 -13.43 5.41
CA ARG A 275 2.45 -14.11 6.54
C ARG A 275 3.00 -13.08 7.53
N MET A 276 2.34 -11.93 7.64
CA MET A 276 2.67 -10.88 8.56
C MET A 276 1.84 -10.98 9.85
N LEU A 277 2.11 -10.12 10.84
CA LEU A 277 1.47 -10.21 12.15
C LEU A 277 0.84 -8.87 12.59
N CYS A 278 0.47 -8.00 11.65
CA CYS A 278 -0.20 -6.76 11.98
C CYS A 278 -1.58 -7.01 12.61
N THR A 279 -2.01 -6.07 13.43
CA THR A 279 -3.30 -6.12 14.16
C THR A 279 -4.09 -4.85 13.90
N SER A 280 -5.36 -4.80 14.30
CA SER A 280 -6.17 -3.57 14.25
C SER A 280 -5.46 -2.38 14.90
N ARG A 281 -4.73 -2.62 16.01
CA ARG A 281 -3.91 -1.60 16.67
C ARG A 281 -2.76 -1.12 15.78
N THR A 282 -2.15 -2.01 15.00
CA THR A 282 -1.07 -1.63 14.07
C THR A 282 -1.61 -0.69 13.00
N PHE A 283 -2.69 -1.06 12.32
CA PHE A 283 -3.31 -0.21 11.29
C PHE A 283 -3.82 1.11 11.85
N HIS A 284 -4.44 1.10 13.03
CA HIS A 284 -4.84 2.33 13.72
C HIS A 284 -3.65 3.25 13.97
N THR A 285 -2.53 2.71 14.47
CA THR A 285 -1.34 3.50 14.80
C THR A 285 -0.66 4.07 13.55
N MET A 286 -0.49 3.26 12.49
CA MET A 286 0.05 3.72 11.21
C MET A 286 -0.85 4.80 10.58
N THR A 287 -2.15 4.58 10.55
CA THR A 287 -3.11 5.56 10.03
C THR A 287 -3.07 6.87 10.81
N SER A 288 -3.00 6.80 12.15
CA SER A 288 -2.87 7.99 12.98
C SER A 288 -1.57 8.75 12.71
N ALA A 289 -0.45 8.04 12.48
CA ALA A 289 0.82 8.64 12.12
C ALA A 289 0.73 9.36 10.76
N MET A 290 0.12 8.73 9.77
CA MET A 290 -0.07 9.34 8.45
C MET A 290 -1.01 10.54 8.48
N CYS A 291 -2.06 10.50 9.30
CA CYS A 291 -2.93 11.68 9.50
C CYS A 291 -2.17 12.86 10.12
N ARG A 292 -1.32 12.62 11.13
CA ARG A 292 -0.47 13.69 11.71
C ARG A 292 0.54 14.22 10.70
N LEU A 293 1.15 13.33 9.93
CA LEU A 293 2.09 13.72 8.88
C LEU A 293 1.42 14.56 7.78
N ALA A 294 0.18 14.21 7.41
CA ALA A 294 -0.62 15.01 6.49
C ALA A 294 -0.94 16.39 7.07
N ASP A 295 -1.31 16.49 8.34
CA ASP A 295 -1.53 17.79 9.01
C ASP A 295 -0.27 18.66 8.98
N GLU A 296 0.91 18.04 9.16
CA GLU A 296 2.22 18.71 9.13
C GLU A 296 2.60 19.19 7.72
N LEU A 297 2.47 18.33 6.71
CA LEU A 297 3.09 18.52 5.39
C LEU A 297 2.12 19.02 4.33
N THR A 298 0.86 18.57 4.37
CA THR A 298 -0.10 18.79 3.27
C THR A 298 -1.31 19.63 3.68
N GLY A 299 -1.35 20.14 4.92
CA GLY A 299 -2.53 20.82 5.46
C GLY A 299 -3.72 19.90 5.64
N GLY A 300 -3.47 18.61 5.93
CA GLY A 300 -4.46 17.58 6.22
C GLY A 300 -4.89 16.75 4.99
N ARG A 301 -4.43 17.07 3.77
CA ARG A 301 -4.83 16.38 2.54
C ARG A 301 -4.26 14.97 2.47
N ILE A 302 -5.12 13.99 2.76
CA ILE A 302 -4.78 12.56 2.68
C ILE A 302 -5.99 11.73 2.26
N VAL A 303 -5.77 10.73 1.41
CA VAL A 303 -6.79 9.79 0.94
C VAL A 303 -6.29 8.37 1.15
N PHE A 304 -7.14 7.53 1.72
CA PHE A 304 -6.91 6.10 1.88
C PHE A 304 -7.79 5.34 0.89
N ALA A 305 -7.19 4.55 0.02
CA ALA A 305 -7.87 3.66 -0.90
C ALA A 305 -7.71 2.21 -0.40
N HIS A 306 -8.81 1.52 -0.17
CA HIS A 306 -8.78 0.12 0.25
C HIS A 306 -8.21 -0.75 -0.88
N GLU A 307 -7.28 -1.64 -0.55
CA GLU A 307 -6.68 -2.62 -1.45
C GLU A 307 -6.98 -4.04 -0.96
N GLY A 308 -5.98 -4.85 -0.65
CA GLY A 308 -6.15 -6.21 -0.15
C GLY A 308 -6.66 -6.31 1.29
N GLY A 309 -7.06 -7.52 1.64
CA GLY A 309 -7.59 -7.94 2.93
C GLY A 309 -8.60 -9.06 2.73
N TYR A 310 -8.28 -10.24 3.23
CA TYR A 310 -8.94 -11.48 2.81
C TYR A 310 -9.42 -12.33 3.99
N SER A 311 -9.27 -11.83 5.22
CA SER A 311 -9.79 -12.49 6.41
C SER A 311 -11.25 -12.08 6.67
N ALA A 312 -12.19 -12.90 6.26
CA ALA A 312 -13.63 -12.63 6.34
C ALA A 312 -14.13 -12.21 7.73
N TRP A 313 -13.46 -12.63 8.77
CA TRP A 313 -13.86 -12.34 10.16
C TRP A 313 -12.99 -11.25 10.82
N TYR A 314 -11.77 -11.02 10.37
CA TYR A 314 -10.86 -10.06 10.98
C TYR A 314 -10.75 -8.74 10.21
N GLN A 315 -10.85 -8.75 8.88
CA GLN A 315 -10.84 -7.55 8.05
C GLN A 315 -11.78 -6.43 8.55
N PRO A 316 -13.02 -6.73 9.02
CA PRO A 316 -13.90 -5.69 9.57
C PRO A 316 -13.27 -4.91 10.74
N MET A 317 -12.54 -5.59 11.62
CA MET A 317 -11.85 -4.95 12.74
C MET A 317 -10.67 -4.07 12.30
N LEU A 318 -9.95 -4.49 11.25
CA LEU A 318 -8.83 -3.77 10.68
C LEU A 318 -9.30 -2.46 10.03
N VAL A 319 -10.37 -2.55 9.22
CA VAL A 319 -11.00 -1.37 8.59
C VAL A 319 -11.60 -0.43 9.65
N LEU A 320 -12.22 -0.96 10.70
CA LEU A 320 -12.70 -0.15 11.82
C LEU A 320 -11.55 0.57 12.53
N GLY A 321 -10.40 -0.10 12.72
CA GLY A 321 -9.19 0.52 13.28
C GLY A 321 -8.71 1.70 12.44
N THR A 322 -8.62 1.50 11.13
CA THR A 322 -8.23 2.54 10.16
C THR A 322 -9.23 3.71 10.18
N ALA A 323 -10.53 3.43 10.06
CA ALA A 323 -11.59 4.45 10.07
C ALA A 323 -11.60 5.26 11.40
N SER A 324 -11.42 4.59 12.54
CA SER A 324 -11.33 5.24 13.84
C SER A 324 -10.15 6.22 13.91
N ALA A 325 -8.98 5.81 13.38
CA ALA A 325 -7.80 6.66 13.34
C ALA A 325 -8.00 7.90 12.45
N ILE A 326 -8.59 7.73 11.25
CA ILE A 326 -8.92 8.85 10.35
C ILE A 326 -9.85 9.84 11.06
N ALA A 327 -10.82 9.33 11.83
CA ALA A 327 -11.78 10.12 12.60
C ALA A 327 -11.19 10.73 13.88
N GLY A 328 -9.93 10.47 14.21
CA GLY A 328 -9.28 10.93 15.44
C GLY A 328 -9.85 10.28 16.71
N LEU A 329 -10.43 9.10 16.58
CA LEU A 329 -11.00 8.33 17.68
C LEU A 329 -9.96 7.33 18.22
N PRO A 330 -10.11 6.88 19.48
CA PRO A 330 -9.27 5.81 20.05
C PRO A 330 -9.36 4.52 19.24
N ALA A 331 -8.32 3.69 19.34
CA ALA A 331 -8.36 2.35 18.76
C ALA A 331 -9.55 1.55 19.31
N PRO A 332 -10.29 0.85 18.43
CA PRO A 332 -11.43 0.03 18.88
C PRO A 332 -10.96 -1.13 19.76
N GLN A 333 -11.84 -1.61 20.63
CA GLN A 333 -11.58 -2.86 21.34
C GLN A 333 -11.62 -4.01 20.34
N ASP A 334 -10.51 -4.73 20.24
CA ASP A 334 -10.32 -5.85 19.33
C ASP A 334 -10.33 -7.17 20.11
N PRO A 335 -11.38 -7.98 20.01
CA PRO A 335 -11.48 -9.25 20.73
C PRO A 335 -10.46 -10.32 20.26
N PHE A 336 -9.84 -10.12 19.10
CA PHE A 336 -8.88 -11.05 18.51
C PHE A 336 -7.42 -10.70 18.81
N LEU A 337 -7.17 -9.52 19.37
CA LEU A 337 -5.83 -9.01 19.60
C LEU A 337 -4.98 -9.94 20.47
N HIS A 338 -5.58 -10.57 21.48
CA HIS A 338 -4.89 -11.45 22.42
C HIS A 338 -4.20 -12.65 21.73
N ALA A 339 -4.69 -13.11 20.58
CA ALA A 339 -4.10 -14.22 19.85
C ALA A 339 -2.78 -13.86 19.16
N LEU A 340 -2.53 -12.58 18.93
CA LEU A 340 -1.38 -12.09 18.17
C LEU A 340 -0.40 -11.26 19.01
N GLU A 341 -0.88 -10.50 20.01
CA GLU A 341 -0.08 -9.49 20.72
C GLU A 341 1.13 -10.06 21.49
N HIS A 342 1.09 -11.35 21.84
CA HIS A 342 2.18 -12.02 22.58
C HIS A 342 3.20 -12.70 21.67
N LEU A 343 2.97 -12.71 20.35
CA LEU A 343 3.90 -13.34 19.42
C LEU A 343 5.22 -12.55 19.37
N PRO A 344 6.39 -13.23 19.32
CA PRO A 344 7.70 -12.55 19.26
C PRO A 344 7.83 -11.55 18.11
N GLY A 345 7.19 -11.83 16.96
CA GLY A 345 7.17 -10.96 15.79
C GLY A 345 6.46 -9.62 15.99
N GLN A 346 5.75 -9.41 17.11
CA GLN A 346 5.19 -8.10 17.46
C GLN A 346 6.24 -7.07 17.88
N ARG A 347 7.43 -7.51 18.24
CA ARG A 347 8.57 -6.63 18.53
C ARG A 347 9.49 -6.58 17.33
N LEU A 348 10.14 -5.44 17.11
CA LEU A 348 11.19 -5.32 16.09
C LEU A 348 12.29 -6.35 16.33
N GLN A 349 12.55 -7.18 15.32
CA GLN A 349 13.58 -8.22 15.34
C GLN A 349 14.83 -7.75 14.59
N ARG A 350 16.02 -8.27 14.97
CA ARG A 350 17.30 -7.87 14.36
C ARG A 350 17.36 -8.02 12.83
N HIS A 351 16.68 -9.02 12.26
CA HIS A 351 16.69 -9.24 10.82
C HIS A 351 15.79 -8.23 10.10
N GLN A 352 14.69 -7.79 10.71
CA GLN A 352 13.83 -6.72 10.22
C GLN A 352 14.55 -5.36 10.33
N ASP A 353 15.17 -5.09 11.47
CA ASP A 353 15.94 -3.86 11.71
C ASP A 353 17.10 -3.69 10.72
N ARG A 354 17.75 -4.78 10.29
CA ARG A 354 18.78 -4.72 9.24
C ARG A 354 18.27 -4.21 7.91
N VAL A 355 17.03 -4.56 7.49
CA VAL A 355 16.42 -4.04 6.27
C VAL A 355 16.20 -2.54 6.39
N ILE A 356 15.65 -2.09 7.53
CA ILE A 356 15.38 -0.67 7.79
C ILE A 356 16.69 0.13 7.81
N THR A 357 17.69 -0.33 8.57
CA THR A 357 19.00 0.34 8.64
C THR A 357 19.72 0.38 7.29
N HIS A 358 19.60 -0.70 6.49
CA HIS A 358 20.17 -0.69 5.15
C HIS A 358 19.56 0.43 4.27
N LEU A 359 18.24 0.62 4.36
CA LEU A 359 17.56 1.69 3.61
C LEU A 359 17.95 3.08 4.11
N GLU A 360 18.05 3.29 5.44
CA GLU A 360 18.53 4.55 6.02
C GLU A 360 19.93 4.93 5.52
N ASP A 361 20.81 3.94 5.42
CA ASP A 361 22.22 4.15 5.05
C ASP A 361 22.41 4.32 3.52
N HIS A 362 21.58 3.72 2.68
CA HIS A 362 21.87 3.57 1.26
C HIS A 362 20.82 4.15 0.31
N HIS A 363 19.56 4.37 0.77
CA HIS A 363 18.55 4.95 -0.13
C HIS A 363 18.84 6.44 -0.40
N PRO A 364 18.86 6.89 -1.67
CA PRO A 364 19.26 8.26 -2.02
C PRO A 364 18.52 9.37 -1.27
N LEU A 365 17.23 9.16 -1.01
CA LEU A 365 16.37 10.14 -0.32
C LEU A 365 16.64 10.20 1.20
N LEU A 366 17.16 9.13 1.81
CA LEU A 366 17.35 9.00 3.25
C LEU A 366 18.80 9.27 3.68
N ALA A 367 19.77 8.84 2.89
CA ALA A 367 21.20 8.94 3.22
C ALA A 367 21.71 10.39 3.40
N GLY A 368 20.99 11.40 2.89
CA GLY A 368 21.31 12.81 3.07
C GLY A 368 20.71 13.46 4.30
N SER A 369 19.82 12.79 5.02
CA SER A 369 19.07 13.32 6.16
C SER A 369 19.59 12.85 7.53
N SER A 370 20.56 11.92 7.59
CA SER A 370 21.19 11.49 8.86
C SER A 370 22.02 12.65 9.43
N PRO A 371 21.78 13.09 10.68
CA PRO A 371 22.69 14.01 11.35
C PRO A 371 24.04 13.30 11.45
N ALA A 372 25.10 13.94 10.94
CA ALA A 372 26.46 13.44 10.96
C ALA A 372 26.81 13.00 12.40
N ALA A 373 26.72 11.71 12.69
CA ALA A 373 27.27 11.12 13.89
C ALA A 373 28.77 11.36 13.82
N GLY A 374 29.30 12.19 14.72
CA GLY A 374 30.67 12.63 14.77
C GLY A 374 31.65 11.45 14.66
N ARG A 375 32.21 11.29 13.47
CA ARG A 375 33.42 10.47 13.32
C ARG A 375 34.57 11.29 13.87
N SER A 376 34.83 11.11 15.18
CA SER A 376 36.08 11.55 15.77
C SER A 376 37.21 10.75 15.13
N GLY A 377 37.96 11.42 14.28
CA GLY A 377 39.19 10.89 13.72
C GLY A 377 40.19 10.67 14.85
N ALA A 378 40.58 9.43 15.05
CA ALA A 378 41.81 9.07 15.75
C ALA A 378 42.83 8.71 14.68
N SER A 379 43.62 9.70 14.27
CA SER A 379 44.88 9.49 13.57
C SER A 379 45.92 9.02 14.58
N GLY A 380 46.37 7.79 14.44
CA GLY A 380 47.49 7.23 15.19
C GLY A 380 48.41 6.48 14.24
N VAL A 381 49.37 7.19 13.67
CA VAL A 381 50.50 6.60 12.94
C VAL A 381 51.49 6.03 13.94
N SER A 382 51.88 4.78 13.83
CA SER A 382 53.23 4.36 14.16
C SER A 382 53.58 3.10 13.37
N GLY A 383 54.55 3.30 12.45
CA GLY A 383 55.16 2.21 11.71
C GLY A 383 56.13 1.39 12.55
N VAL A 384 56.29 0.13 12.24
CA VAL A 384 57.54 -0.64 12.43
C VAL A 384 57.72 -1.59 11.24
N SER A 385 58.95 -1.53 10.78
CA SER A 385 59.58 -2.21 9.64
C SER A 385 59.72 -3.72 9.80
N GLY A 386 59.58 -4.43 8.70
CA GLY A 386 60.47 -5.42 8.15
C GLY A 386 60.77 -6.72 8.88
N ARG A 387 60.44 -7.84 8.23
CA ARG A 387 61.42 -8.87 7.80
C ARG A 387 60.75 -9.97 6.98
N SER A 388 61.37 -10.25 5.87
CA SER A 388 61.14 -11.38 4.99
C SER A 388 61.55 -12.71 5.62
N ALA A 389 60.84 -13.78 5.35
CA ALA A 389 61.40 -15.12 5.24
C ALA A 389 60.53 -16.01 4.36
N THR A 390 61.21 -16.69 3.49
CA THR A 390 60.84 -17.53 2.38
C THR A 390 60.37 -18.94 2.76
N ALA A 391 59.51 -19.48 1.91
CA ALA A 391 59.44 -20.87 1.35
C ALA A 391 59.11 -22.05 2.30
N ASP A 392 58.13 -22.84 2.02
CA ASP A 392 58.16 -24.09 1.22
C ASP A 392 57.11 -25.10 1.75
N GLY A 393 56.57 -25.93 0.81
CA GLY A 393 56.10 -27.26 1.12
C GLY A 393 54.58 -27.56 1.00
N ARG A 394 54.15 -27.97 -0.16
CA ARG A 394 52.96 -28.84 -0.44
C ARG A 394 53.19 -30.26 0.12
N PRO A 395 52.27 -31.22 -0.05
CA PRO A 395 50.77 -31.27 -0.02
C PRO A 395 50.26 -32.49 0.76
N ARG A 396 48.97 -32.46 1.17
CA ARG A 396 48.06 -33.61 0.94
C ARG A 396 46.62 -33.18 1.24
#